data_967eaf17b4a8492df4074e065f04c0c6
#
_entry.id   967eaf17b4a8492df4074e065f04c0c6
#
_cell.length_a   1.000
_cell.length_b   1.000
_cell.length_c   1.000
_cell.angle_alpha   90.00
_cell.angle_beta   90.00
_cell.angle_gamma   90.00
#
_symmetry.space_group_name_H-M   'P 1'
#
loop_
_entity.id
_entity.type
_entity.pdbx_description
1 polymer ?
#
loop_
_entity_poly.entity_id
_entity_poly.type
_entity_poly.pdbx_seq_one_letter_code
_entity_poly.pdbx_strand_id
1 'polypeptide(L)'
;MIFNIQRYCTHDGPGIRTVVFLKGCSLGCRWCQNPESRSRHQDLLFDARFCLDGCELCQRAVPEVIERTLNDLLIFREKIQPEHITILKDCCPTQALTVSGEEKEVEDIMATVRRDKAFYDRSSGGITLSGGEPFMNPTLAEQLFCKSHAEGIHTAVETCLHVPWRYIEPSLPYIDLFLADLKHVDEKKFSDWTGGSAKRVLDNLRRVAAAGKKMIIRVPLIQGFNADEESIKKIVDLTADELGVSEIHFLPYHTLGMNKYRLLNQPYFAPDKPLDCPELLAFAQSYAQQKGLRATLRG
;
A
#
# COMPACT_ATOMS: atom_id res chain seq x y z
N MET A 1 13.59 -3.71 3.06
CA MET A 1 12.69 -4.90 3.22
C MET A 1 11.47 -4.77 2.33
N ILE A 2 11.14 -5.82 1.59
CA ILE A 2 9.92 -5.96 0.79
C ILE A 2 9.07 -7.09 1.36
N PHE A 3 7.78 -7.15 1.01
CA PHE A 3 6.96 -8.32 1.39
C PHE A 3 6.32 -9.02 0.19
N ASN A 4 6.35 -8.41 -1.00
CA ASN A 4 5.89 -9.06 -2.22
C ASN A 4 6.48 -8.39 -3.45
N ILE A 5 6.55 -9.15 -4.56
CA ILE A 5 6.75 -8.65 -5.92
C ILE A 5 5.67 -9.28 -6.79
N GLN A 6 4.79 -8.46 -7.36
CA GLN A 6 3.75 -8.92 -8.27
C GLN A 6 4.08 -8.49 -9.70
N ARG A 7 4.06 -9.45 -10.60
CA ARG A 7 4.32 -9.24 -12.03
C ARG A 7 3.00 -9.18 -12.79
N TYR A 8 3.02 -8.53 -13.94
CA TYR A 8 1.86 -8.42 -14.86
C TYR A 8 0.65 -7.67 -14.27
N CYS A 9 0.88 -6.73 -13.37
CA CYS A 9 -0.16 -5.86 -12.83
C CYS A 9 -0.62 -4.85 -13.88
N THR A 10 -1.93 -4.54 -13.88
CA THR A 10 -2.56 -3.63 -14.87
C THR A 10 -3.32 -2.46 -14.23
N HIS A 11 -3.37 -2.40 -12.90
CA HIS A 11 -4.12 -1.39 -12.14
C HIS A 11 -3.24 -0.38 -11.38
N ASP A 12 -1.92 -0.60 -11.35
CA ASP A 12 -0.96 0.14 -10.54
C ASP A 12 -0.16 1.16 -11.37
N GLY A 13 -0.82 1.75 -12.37
CA GLY A 13 -0.29 2.71 -13.32
C GLY A 13 -0.54 2.29 -14.78
N PRO A 14 0.05 3.01 -15.75
CA PRO A 14 -0.14 2.71 -17.17
C PRO A 14 0.58 1.42 -17.57
N GLY A 15 -0.04 0.68 -18.50
CA GLY A 15 0.53 -0.53 -19.10
C GLY A 15 0.65 -1.71 -18.14
N ILE A 16 1.47 -2.69 -18.53
CA ILE A 16 1.79 -3.87 -17.70
C ILE A 16 2.95 -3.51 -16.78
N ARG A 17 2.81 -3.83 -15.49
CA ARG A 17 3.79 -3.40 -14.49
C ARG A 17 4.25 -4.55 -13.59
N THR A 18 5.48 -4.41 -13.10
CA THR A 18 5.93 -5.16 -11.93
C THR A 18 5.82 -4.25 -10.71
N VAL A 19 5.02 -4.69 -9.73
CA VAL A 19 4.81 -3.95 -8.48
C VAL A 19 5.70 -4.54 -7.40
N VAL A 20 6.52 -3.69 -6.77
CA VAL A 20 7.37 -4.06 -5.64
C VAL A 20 6.75 -3.48 -4.38
N PHE A 21 6.33 -4.33 -3.46
CA PHE A 21 5.66 -3.96 -2.22
C PHE A 21 6.65 -3.85 -1.07
N LEU A 22 6.88 -2.63 -0.58
CA LEU A 22 7.80 -2.36 0.52
C LEU A 22 7.08 -2.41 1.87
N LYS A 23 7.79 -2.83 2.93
CA LYS A 23 7.29 -2.80 4.31
C LYS A 23 7.57 -1.46 4.98
N GLY A 24 6.73 -1.14 5.94
CA GLY A 24 6.71 0.10 6.70
C GLY A 24 5.66 1.08 6.17
N CYS A 25 4.79 1.53 7.06
CA CYS A 25 3.83 2.61 6.78
C CYS A 25 3.74 3.52 7.99
N SER A 26 3.66 4.82 7.75
CA SER A 26 3.47 5.84 8.79
C SER A 26 2.01 6.03 9.19
N LEU A 27 1.07 5.37 8.46
CA LEU A 27 -0.36 5.41 8.71
C LEU A 27 -0.87 4.07 9.23
N GLY A 28 -1.92 4.12 10.05
CA GLY A 28 -2.66 2.99 10.57
C GLY A 28 -4.11 2.94 10.04
N CYS A 29 -4.33 3.18 8.74
CA CYS A 29 -5.67 3.25 8.14
C CYS A 29 -6.54 2.07 8.56
N ARG A 30 -7.78 2.34 9.04
CA ARG A 30 -8.70 1.29 9.51
C ARG A 30 -9.04 0.26 8.43
N TRP A 31 -9.03 0.68 7.15
CA TRP A 31 -9.35 -0.15 5.96
C TRP A 31 -8.13 -0.64 5.20
N CYS A 32 -6.94 -0.65 5.80
CA CYS A 32 -5.71 -0.99 5.10
C CYS A 32 -5.81 -2.36 4.40
N GLN A 33 -5.47 -2.40 3.11
CA GLN A 33 -5.51 -3.64 2.33
C GLN A 33 -4.25 -4.50 2.53
N ASN A 34 -3.18 -3.90 3.10
CA ASN A 34 -1.91 -4.58 3.35
C ASN A 34 -1.45 -4.36 4.81
N PRO A 35 -2.23 -4.81 5.83
CA PRO A 35 -1.86 -4.61 7.23
C PRO A 35 -0.51 -5.22 7.60
N GLU A 36 -0.10 -6.29 6.91
CA GLU A 36 1.21 -6.94 7.04
C GLU A 36 2.38 -6.03 6.64
N SER A 37 2.11 -4.97 5.89
CA SER A 37 3.13 -4.01 5.49
C SER A 37 3.35 -2.87 6.49
N ARG A 38 2.49 -2.72 7.52
CA ARG A 38 2.59 -1.59 8.47
C ARG A 38 3.90 -1.59 9.23
N SER A 39 4.30 -2.75 9.75
CA SER A 39 5.59 -2.93 10.41
C SER A 39 6.73 -2.86 9.39
N ARG A 40 7.87 -2.26 9.80
CA ARG A 40 9.13 -2.31 9.03
C ARG A 40 9.86 -3.65 9.17
N HIS A 41 9.50 -4.41 10.19
CA HIS A 41 10.12 -5.69 10.50
C HIS A 41 9.33 -6.83 9.87
N GLN A 42 9.95 -7.98 9.79
CA GLN A 42 9.28 -9.22 9.45
C GLN A 42 8.15 -9.49 10.46
N ASP A 43 7.11 -10.15 10.01
CA ASP A 43 5.96 -10.53 10.83
C ASP A 43 5.49 -11.94 10.45
N LEU A 44 4.69 -12.55 11.31
CA LEU A 44 4.15 -13.88 11.12
C LEU A 44 2.67 -13.80 10.72
N LEU A 45 2.31 -14.57 9.70
CA LEU A 45 0.93 -14.77 9.27
C LEU A 45 0.54 -16.20 9.59
N PHE A 46 -0.62 -16.39 10.24
CA PHE A 46 -1.12 -17.70 10.58
C PHE A 46 -2.50 -17.96 9.96
N ASP A 47 -2.61 -19.03 9.18
CA ASP A 47 -3.86 -19.49 8.61
C ASP A 47 -4.26 -20.83 9.23
N ALA A 48 -5.19 -20.78 10.18
CA ALA A 48 -5.66 -21.96 10.91
C ALA A 48 -6.22 -23.07 10.00
N ARG A 49 -6.70 -22.71 8.79
CA ARG A 49 -7.27 -23.68 7.83
C ARG A 49 -6.26 -24.71 7.33
N PHE A 50 -4.98 -24.34 7.35
CA PHE A 50 -3.89 -25.21 6.90
C PHE A 50 -3.10 -25.83 8.06
N CYS A 51 -3.43 -25.49 9.31
CA CYS A 51 -2.76 -26.05 10.47
C CYS A 51 -3.22 -27.49 10.72
N LEU A 52 -2.27 -28.39 10.95
CA LEU A 52 -2.59 -29.79 11.30
C LEU A 52 -3.10 -29.89 12.74
N ASP A 53 -4.11 -30.71 12.94
CA ASP A 53 -4.65 -30.97 14.27
C ASP A 53 -3.57 -31.56 15.19
N GLY A 54 -3.48 -31.02 16.42
CA GLY A 54 -2.50 -31.45 17.41
C GLY A 54 -1.03 -31.13 17.08
N CYS A 55 -0.74 -30.40 15.99
CA CYS A 55 0.62 -30.00 15.66
C CYS A 55 1.13 -28.92 16.61
N GLU A 56 2.31 -29.11 17.20
CA GLU A 56 2.97 -28.19 18.14
C GLU A 56 4.37 -27.74 17.66
N LEU A 57 4.71 -27.99 16.40
CA LEU A 57 6.09 -27.75 15.90
C LEU A 57 6.55 -26.32 16.11
N CYS A 58 5.73 -25.32 15.76
CA CYS A 58 6.09 -23.92 15.90
C CYS A 58 6.18 -23.47 17.39
N GLN A 59 5.28 -23.95 18.25
CA GLN A 59 5.35 -23.68 19.68
C GLN A 59 6.59 -24.32 20.32
N ARG A 60 6.93 -25.55 19.96
CA ARG A 60 8.14 -26.22 20.47
C ARG A 60 9.42 -25.56 19.97
N ALA A 61 9.39 -25.01 18.75
CA ALA A 61 10.53 -24.32 18.16
C ALA A 61 10.82 -22.97 18.84
N VAL A 62 9.76 -22.19 19.18
CA VAL A 62 9.88 -20.87 19.80
C VAL A 62 8.76 -20.65 20.83
N PRO A 63 8.85 -21.29 22.01
CA PRO A 63 7.75 -21.26 22.99
C PRO A 63 7.52 -19.90 23.64
N GLU A 64 8.49 -19.00 23.62
CA GLU A 64 8.37 -17.62 24.14
C GLU A 64 7.55 -16.70 23.22
N VAL A 65 7.44 -17.04 21.92
CA VAL A 65 6.72 -16.26 20.90
C VAL A 65 5.38 -16.86 20.54
N ILE A 66 5.30 -18.19 20.62
CA ILE A 66 4.10 -18.93 20.15
C ILE A 66 3.52 -19.77 21.27
N GLU A 67 2.22 -19.59 21.51
CA GLU A 67 1.41 -20.44 22.37
C GLU A 67 0.25 -21.00 21.59
N ARG A 68 0.06 -22.33 21.61
CA ARG A 68 -1.08 -23.00 21.00
C ARG A 68 -2.25 -23.06 21.97
N THR A 69 -3.40 -22.62 21.50
CA THR A 69 -4.69 -22.83 22.17
C THR A 69 -5.43 -24.01 21.52
N LEU A 70 -6.58 -24.37 22.06
CA LEU A 70 -7.40 -25.46 21.52
C LEU A 70 -7.75 -25.28 20.03
N ASN A 71 -8.00 -24.02 19.59
CA ASN A 71 -8.51 -23.75 18.25
C ASN A 71 -7.67 -22.70 17.48
N ASP A 72 -6.62 -22.12 18.08
CA ASP A 72 -5.88 -21.03 17.47
C ASP A 72 -4.41 -21.04 17.91
N LEU A 73 -3.65 -20.12 17.37
CA LEU A 73 -2.25 -19.86 17.69
C LEU A 73 -2.08 -18.41 18.15
N LEU A 74 -1.69 -18.24 19.40
CA LEU A 74 -1.32 -16.91 19.91
C LEU A 74 0.12 -16.62 19.53
N ILE A 75 0.35 -15.46 18.92
CA ILE A 75 1.67 -14.99 18.52
C ILE A 75 1.96 -13.68 19.29
N PHE A 76 2.93 -13.73 20.19
CA PHE A 76 3.40 -12.58 20.98
C PHE A 76 4.36 -11.75 20.14
N ARG A 77 3.79 -10.90 19.26
CA ARG A 77 4.56 -10.14 18.24
C ARG A 77 5.63 -9.23 18.83
N GLU A 78 5.39 -8.69 20.01
CA GLU A 78 6.34 -7.85 20.75
C GLU A 78 7.60 -8.59 21.21
N LYS A 79 7.56 -9.93 21.24
CA LYS A 79 8.70 -10.78 21.61
C LYS A 79 9.47 -11.31 20.40
N ILE A 80 8.99 -11.07 19.19
CA ILE A 80 9.64 -11.56 17.97
C ILE A 80 11.00 -10.89 17.81
N GLN A 81 12.05 -11.72 17.67
CA GLN A 81 13.41 -11.32 17.32
C GLN A 81 13.79 -11.93 15.96
N PRO A 82 14.80 -11.41 15.26
CA PRO A 82 15.22 -11.92 13.95
C PRO A 82 15.57 -13.44 13.94
N GLU A 83 16.14 -13.94 15.00
CA GLU A 83 16.45 -15.37 15.16
C GLU A 83 15.20 -16.23 15.21
N HIS A 84 14.11 -15.76 15.85
CA HIS A 84 12.83 -16.46 15.90
C HIS A 84 12.23 -16.61 14.50
N ILE A 85 12.33 -15.55 13.68
CA ILE A 85 11.86 -15.59 12.28
C ILE A 85 12.64 -16.63 11.48
N THR A 86 13.96 -16.71 11.66
CA THR A 86 14.81 -17.69 10.99
C THR A 86 14.38 -19.12 11.32
N ILE A 87 14.09 -19.40 12.61
CA ILE A 87 13.63 -20.71 13.06
C ILE A 87 12.22 -21.03 12.50
N LEU A 88 11.31 -20.06 12.55
CA LEU A 88 9.90 -20.25 12.20
C LEU A 88 9.62 -20.29 10.70
N LYS A 89 10.52 -19.72 9.89
CA LYS A 89 10.36 -19.64 8.44
C LYS A 89 10.08 -20.99 7.80
N ASP A 90 10.79 -22.02 8.23
CA ASP A 90 10.74 -23.37 7.64
C ASP A 90 10.14 -24.42 8.59
N CYS A 91 9.65 -24.02 9.77
CA CYS A 91 9.17 -24.97 10.76
C CYS A 91 7.77 -25.56 10.45
N CYS A 92 6.95 -24.87 9.65
CA CYS A 92 5.58 -25.28 9.37
C CYS A 92 5.49 -26.06 8.05
N PRO A 93 5.24 -27.38 8.08
CA PRO A 93 5.23 -28.23 6.86
C PRO A 93 4.06 -27.93 5.93
N THR A 94 2.97 -27.36 6.44
CA THR A 94 1.78 -27.01 5.65
C THR A 94 1.73 -25.54 5.25
N GLN A 95 2.72 -24.76 5.67
CA GLN A 95 2.74 -23.30 5.49
C GLN A 95 1.52 -22.58 6.11
N ALA A 96 0.89 -23.19 7.13
CA ALA A 96 -0.12 -22.52 7.94
C ALA A 96 0.46 -21.29 8.67
N LEU A 97 1.72 -21.38 9.09
CA LEU A 97 2.51 -20.27 9.61
C LEU A 97 3.51 -19.84 8.54
N THR A 98 3.46 -18.57 8.13
CA THR A 98 4.34 -18.00 7.10
C THR A 98 4.96 -16.69 7.59
N VAL A 99 6.10 -16.32 7.02
CA VAL A 99 6.78 -15.05 7.30
C VAL A 99 6.44 -14.02 6.24
N SER A 100 6.00 -12.84 6.66
CA SER A 100 5.84 -11.67 5.82
C SER A 100 7.03 -10.74 5.96
N GLY A 101 7.70 -10.46 4.87
CA GLY A 101 8.88 -9.61 4.81
C GLY A 101 10.15 -10.38 4.50
N GLU A 102 10.91 -9.85 3.57
CA GLU A 102 12.20 -10.40 3.12
C GLU A 102 13.16 -9.25 2.85
N GLU A 103 14.39 -9.35 3.39
CA GLU A 103 15.47 -8.49 2.93
C GLU A 103 15.93 -8.98 1.56
N LYS A 104 15.89 -8.07 0.60
CA LYS A 104 16.34 -8.35 -0.77
C LYS A 104 17.29 -7.27 -1.23
N GLU A 105 18.38 -7.68 -1.84
CA GLU A 105 19.28 -6.75 -2.50
C GLU A 105 18.59 -6.07 -3.69
N VAL A 106 18.95 -4.81 -3.93
CA VAL A 106 18.40 -4.02 -5.04
C VAL A 106 18.57 -4.76 -6.37
N GLU A 107 19.70 -5.42 -6.56
CA GLU A 107 20.01 -6.13 -7.81
C GLU A 107 19.10 -7.35 -8.04
N ASP A 108 18.72 -8.06 -6.98
CA ASP A 108 17.79 -9.19 -7.07
C ASP A 108 16.38 -8.73 -7.45
N ILE A 109 15.97 -7.58 -6.91
CA ILE A 109 14.68 -6.96 -7.29
C ILE A 109 14.74 -6.54 -8.75
N MET A 110 15.81 -5.84 -9.17
CA MET A 110 15.98 -5.38 -10.55
C MET A 110 16.11 -6.55 -11.53
N ALA A 111 16.74 -7.67 -11.14
CA ALA A 111 16.77 -8.88 -11.96
C ALA A 111 15.35 -9.39 -12.27
N THR A 112 14.42 -9.30 -11.30
CA THR A 112 13.01 -9.65 -11.52
C THR A 112 12.31 -8.63 -12.43
N VAL A 113 12.55 -7.34 -12.23
CA VAL A 113 11.98 -6.24 -13.02
C VAL A 113 12.40 -6.34 -14.49
N ARG A 114 13.68 -6.60 -14.76
CA ARG A 114 14.24 -6.73 -16.13
C ARG A 114 13.61 -7.87 -16.94
N ARG A 115 13.17 -8.95 -16.29
CA ARG A 115 12.49 -10.07 -16.99
C ARG A 115 11.23 -9.63 -17.72
N ASP A 116 10.59 -8.54 -17.24
CA ASP A 116 9.33 -8.06 -17.79
C ASP A 116 9.50 -6.89 -18.78
N LYS A 117 10.76 -6.49 -19.09
CA LYS A 117 11.03 -5.32 -19.92
C LYS A 117 10.34 -5.37 -21.28
N ALA A 118 10.27 -6.53 -21.92
CA ALA A 118 9.58 -6.69 -23.21
C ALA A 118 8.07 -6.40 -23.13
N PHE A 119 7.45 -6.61 -21.97
CA PHE A 119 6.04 -6.25 -21.73
C PHE A 119 5.89 -4.75 -21.47
N TYR A 120 6.84 -4.14 -20.74
CA TYR A 120 6.84 -2.70 -20.52
C TYR A 120 6.96 -1.93 -21.83
N ASP A 121 7.91 -2.31 -22.68
CA ASP A 121 8.17 -1.65 -23.96
C ASP A 121 6.95 -1.70 -24.90
N ARG A 122 6.14 -2.77 -24.84
CA ARG A 122 4.93 -2.93 -25.66
C ARG A 122 3.70 -2.26 -25.11
N SER A 123 3.63 -2.05 -23.80
CA SER A 123 2.42 -1.55 -23.11
C SER A 123 2.58 -0.14 -22.54
N SER A 124 3.77 0.47 -22.66
CA SER A 124 4.15 1.68 -21.92
C SER A 124 4.05 1.48 -20.41
N GLY A 125 4.35 0.27 -19.95
CA GLY A 125 4.38 -0.12 -18.55
C GLY A 125 5.73 0.11 -17.88
N GLY A 126 5.97 -0.54 -16.75
CA GLY A 126 7.23 -0.39 -16.01
C GLY A 126 7.18 -0.94 -14.59
N ILE A 127 7.94 -0.32 -13.70
CA ILE A 127 7.93 -0.64 -12.27
C ILE A 127 6.99 0.29 -11.50
N THR A 128 6.32 -0.25 -10.48
CA THR A 128 5.61 0.55 -9.46
C THR A 128 6.13 0.15 -8.08
N LEU A 129 6.54 1.12 -7.28
CA LEU A 129 6.78 0.89 -5.86
C LEU A 129 5.48 1.16 -5.09
N SER A 130 5.10 0.22 -4.24
CA SER A 130 3.86 0.23 -3.45
C SER A 130 4.10 -0.47 -2.10
N GLY A 131 3.04 -0.92 -1.43
CA GLY A 131 3.12 -1.74 -0.21
C GLY A 131 2.51 -1.07 1.00
N GLY A 132 3.33 -0.69 1.97
CA GLY A 132 2.96 0.25 3.03
C GLY A 132 3.05 1.67 2.50
N GLU A 133 4.13 2.36 2.84
CA GLU A 133 4.53 3.64 2.25
C GLU A 133 5.97 3.49 1.73
N PRO A 134 6.22 3.50 0.42
CA PRO A 134 7.54 3.25 -0.14
C PRO A 134 8.63 4.17 0.40
N PHE A 135 8.30 5.44 0.63
CA PHE A 135 9.24 6.41 1.18
C PHE A 135 9.57 6.24 2.67
N MET A 136 8.96 5.25 3.35
CA MET A 136 9.45 4.81 4.66
C MET A 136 10.79 4.05 4.55
N ASN A 137 11.19 3.64 3.35
CA ASN A 137 12.49 3.07 3.01
C ASN A 137 13.15 3.95 1.93
N PRO A 138 13.51 5.22 2.22
CA PRO A 138 13.87 6.20 1.20
C PRO A 138 15.09 5.78 0.37
N THR A 139 16.10 5.18 0.98
CA THR A 139 17.31 4.70 0.28
C THR A 139 16.98 3.57 -0.71
N LEU A 140 16.19 2.59 -0.30
CA LEU A 140 15.78 1.48 -1.19
C LEU A 140 14.92 2.01 -2.33
N ALA A 141 13.95 2.89 -2.03
CA ALA A 141 13.08 3.49 -3.03
C ALA A 141 13.88 4.29 -4.07
N GLU A 142 14.78 5.17 -3.61
CA GLU A 142 15.66 5.96 -4.48
C GLU A 142 16.52 5.06 -5.40
N GLN A 143 17.16 4.04 -4.84
CA GLN A 143 18.00 3.12 -5.61
C GLN A 143 17.22 2.37 -6.69
N LEU A 144 16.01 1.89 -6.37
CA LEU A 144 15.14 1.21 -7.33
C LEU A 144 14.67 2.16 -8.45
N PHE A 145 14.24 3.38 -8.11
CA PHE A 145 13.85 4.37 -9.10
C PHE A 145 15.03 4.80 -9.99
N CYS A 146 16.19 5.11 -9.39
CA CYS A 146 17.38 5.52 -10.12
C CYS A 146 17.82 4.44 -11.13
N LYS A 147 17.91 3.18 -10.70
CA LYS A 147 18.30 2.06 -11.59
C LYS A 147 17.27 1.84 -12.69
N SER A 148 15.98 1.83 -12.35
CA SER A 148 14.92 1.65 -13.34
C SER A 148 14.92 2.76 -14.39
N HIS A 149 15.05 4.01 -13.94
CA HIS A 149 15.13 5.17 -14.83
C HIS A 149 16.36 5.11 -15.74
N ALA A 150 17.53 4.74 -15.20
CA ALA A 150 18.76 4.58 -15.99
C ALA A 150 18.64 3.48 -17.07
N GLU A 151 17.78 2.47 -16.87
CA GLU A 151 17.50 1.40 -17.84
C GLU A 151 16.33 1.71 -18.77
N GLY A 152 15.80 2.95 -18.75
CA GLY A 152 14.67 3.38 -19.57
C GLY A 152 13.34 2.70 -19.21
N ILE A 153 13.20 2.21 -17.96
CA ILE A 153 11.97 1.61 -17.44
C ILE A 153 11.14 2.70 -16.78
N HIS A 154 9.90 2.90 -17.24
CA HIS A 154 8.98 3.87 -16.65
C HIS A 154 8.69 3.54 -15.18
N THR A 155 8.77 4.56 -14.33
CA THR A 155 8.67 4.43 -12.88
C THR A 155 7.38 5.07 -12.36
N ALA A 156 6.69 4.37 -11.48
CA ALA A 156 5.54 4.90 -10.76
C ALA A 156 5.66 4.61 -9.26
N VAL A 157 5.01 5.42 -8.46
CA VAL A 157 4.91 5.22 -7.01
C VAL A 157 3.47 5.33 -6.54
N GLU A 158 2.99 4.33 -5.81
CA GLU A 158 1.78 4.42 -5.01
C GLU A 158 2.15 4.86 -3.60
N THR A 159 1.67 6.02 -3.19
CA THR A 159 2.11 6.65 -1.95
C THR A 159 0.98 7.41 -1.26
N CYS A 160 0.94 7.37 0.07
CA CYS A 160 0.10 8.25 0.86
C CYS A 160 0.78 9.60 1.17
N LEU A 161 2.05 9.78 0.79
CA LEU A 161 2.85 10.98 1.03
C LEU A 161 2.92 11.43 2.50
N HIS A 162 2.59 10.58 3.46
CA HIS A 162 2.63 10.91 4.89
C HIS A 162 4.02 10.61 5.48
N VAL A 163 5.05 11.23 4.93
CA VAL A 163 6.46 11.12 5.37
C VAL A 163 7.13 12.50 5.38
N PRO A 164 8.29 12.68 6.04
CA PRO A 164 9.10 13.88 5.89
C PRO A 164 9.51 14.10 4.43
N TRP A 165 9.45 15.33 3.94
CA TRP A 165 9.79 15.67 2.56
C TRP A 165 11.17 15.17 2.12
N ARG A 166 12.17 15.24 3.01
CA ARG A 166 13.54 14.73 2.76
C ARG A 166 13.62 13.25 2.38
N TYR A 167 12.52 12.48 2.56
CA TYR A 167 12.44 11.08 2.14
C TYR A 167 11.93 10.93 0.70
N ILE A 168 11.23 11.94 0.18
CA ILE A 168 10.65 11.97 -1.17
C ILE A 168 11.60 12.65 -2.15
N GLU A 169 12.16 13.80 -1.73
CA GLU A 169 12.91 14.73 -2.58
C GLU A 169 14.04 14.06 -3.38
N PRO A 170 14.89 13.17 -2.81
CA PRO A 170 15.97 12.52 -3.57
C PRO A 170 15.47 11.65 -4.73
N SER A 171 14.28 11.06 -4.60
CA SER A 171 13.69 10.19 -5.62
C SER A 171 12.98 10.96 -6.75
N LEU A 172 12.63 12.25 -6.54
CA LEU A 172 11.83 13.02 -7.50
C LEU A 172 12.36 12.97 -8.94
N PRO A 173 13.67 13.13 -9.20
CA PRO A 173 14.18 13.13 -10.57
C PRO A 173 13.87 11.84 -11.34
N TYR A 174 13.73 10.74 -10.64
CA TYR A 174 13.64 9.38 -11.19
C TYR A 174 12.21 8.84 -11.24
N ILE A 175 11.20 9.62 -10.79
CA ILE A 175 9.79 9.20 -10.78
C ILE A 175 9.05 9.88 -11.92
N ASP A 176 8.43 9.06 -12.79
CA ASP A 176 7.63 9.53 -13.93
C ASP A 176 6.17 9.77 -13.54
N LEU A 177 5.63 9.01 -12.57
CA LEU A 177 4.23 9.08 -12.18
C LEU A 177 4.03 8.87 -10.68
N PHE A 178 3.32 9.79 -10.04
CA PHE A 178 2.78 9.62 -8.69
C PHE A 178 1.33 9.15 -8.74
N LEU A 179 1.03 8.02 -8.13
CA LEU A 179 -0.31 7.56 -7.79
C LEU A 179 -0.52 7.93 -6.32
N ALA A 180 -0.97 9.15 -6.08
CA ALA A 180 -0.98 9.74 -4.75
C ALA A 180 -2.36 9.60 -4.08
N ASP A 181 -2.38 8.97 -2.92
CA ASP A 181 -3.59 8.76 -2.16
C ASP A 181 -3.99 10.01 -1.37
N LEU A 182 -5.06 10.69 -1.76
CA LEU A 182 -5.71 11.74 -0.98
C LEU A 182 -6.93 11.15 -0.27
N LYS A 183 -6.76 10.81 1.01
CA LYS A 183 -7.76 10.07 1.76
C LYS A 183 -8.84 10.97 2.37
N HIS A 184 -8.46 12.16 2.84
CA HIS A 184 -9.36 13.22 3.34
C HIS A 184 -8.60 14.55 3.47
N VAL A 185 -9.34 15.68 3.44
CA VAL A 185 -8.77 17.03 3.64
C VAL A 185 -9.00 17.56 5.07
N ASP A 186 -9.96 16.99 5.80
CA ASP A 186 -10.22 17.35 7.20
C ASP A 186 -9.22 16.66 8.12
N GLU A 187 -8.50 17.45 8.93
CA GLU A 187 -7.43 16.95 9.81
C GLU A 187 -7.97 16.00 10.88
N LYS A 188 -9.15 16.32 11.47
CA LYS A 188 -9.69 15.48 12.53
C LYS A 188 -10.15 14.14 12.01
N LYS A 189 -10.97 14.13 10.95
CA LYS A 189 -11.40 12.88 10.30
C LYS A 189 -10.20 12.04 9.84
N PHE A 190 -9.21 12.69 9.21
CA PHE A 190 -8.01 12.01 8.76
C PHE A 190 -7.27 11.34 9.91
N SER A 191 -7.02 12.10 11.00
CA SER A 191 -6.32 11.58 12.19
C SER A 191 -7.08 10.44 12.86
N ASP A 192 -8.39 10.58 13.05
CA ASP A 192 -9.24 9.58 13.71
C ASP A 192 -9.25 8.23 12.95
N TRP A 193 -9.11 8.26 11.63
CA TRP A 193 -9.20 7.05 10.79
C TRP A 193 -7.87 6.48 10.32
N THR A 194 -6.80 7.27 10.35
CA THR A 194 -5.49 6.86 9.83
C THR A 194 -4.36 6.96 10.86
N GLY A 195 -4.59 7.66 11.96
CA GLY A 195 -3.54 7.96 12.95
C GLY A 195 -2.49 8.97 12.47
N GLY A 196 -2.72 9.62 11.32
CA GLY A 196 -1.78 10.56 10.71
C GLY A 196 -2.26 12.01 10.69
N SER A 197 -1.60 12.84 9.87
CA SER A 197 -1.91 14.25 9.65
C SER A 197 -2.24 14.52 8.19
N ALA A 198 -3.45 15.02 7.91
CA ALA A 198 -3.85 15.49 6.58
C ALA A 198 -2.94 16.62 6.12
N LYS A 199 -2.61 17.56 7.02
CA LYS A 199 -1.72 18.69 6.71
C LYS A 199 -0.41 18.21 6.09
N ARG A 200 0.24 17.19 6.65
CA ARG A 200 1.49 16.65 6.10
C ARG A 200 1.32 16.11 4.69
N VAL A 201 0.24 15.38 4.43
CA VAL A 201 -0.08 14.85 3.10
C VAL A 201 -0.32 15.97 2.11
N LEU A 202 -1.13 16.97 2.47
CA LEU A 202 -1.46 18.12 1.64
C LEU A 202 -0.21 18.95 1.31
N ASP A 203 0.64 19.21 2.31
CA ASP A 203 1.91 19.95 2.09
C ASP A 203 2.82 19.21 1.11
N ASN A 204 2.91 17.87 1.20
CA ASN A 204 3.72 17.08 0.27
C ASN A 204 3.08 16.98 -1.12
N LEU A 205 1.75 16.86 -1.24
CA LEU A 205 1.05 16.91 -2.53
C LEU A 205 1.36 18.23 -3.28
N ARG A 206 1.25 19.36 -2.57
CA ARG A 206 1.59 20.69 -3.15
C ARG A 206 3.05 20.76 -3.62
N ARG A 207 3.99 20.19 -2.87
CA ARG A 207 5.41 20.14 -3.25
C ARG A 207 5.66 19.28 -4.48
N VAL A 208 5.02 18.11 -4.58
CA VAL A 208 5.10 17.24 -5.76
C VAL A 208 4.52 17.94 -6.99
N ALA A 209 3.37 18.62 -6.85
CA ALA A 209 2.76 19.43 -7.90
C ALA A 209 3.66 20.59 -8.33
N ALA A 210 4.21 21.35 -7.36
CA ALA A 210 5.14 22.47 -7.62
C ALA A 210 6.43 22.00 -8.30
N ALA A 211 6.87 20.77 -8.08
CA ALA A 211 8.00 20.15 -8.78
C ALA A 211 7.65 19.71 -10.22
N GLY A 212 6.43 19.98 -10.72
CA GLY A 212 5.99 19.64 -12.06
C GLY A 212 5.85 18.15 -12.33
N LYS A 213 5.72 17.33 -11.29
CA LYS A 213 5.62 15.88 -11.46
C LYS A 213 4.21 15.46 -11.89
N LYS A 214 4.14 14.50 -12.82
CA LYS A 214 2.87 13.91 -13.21
C LYS A 214 2.26 13.16 -12.03
N MET A 215 1.01 13.47 -11.74
CA MET A 215 0.30 12.90 -10.58
C MET A 215 -1.13 12.52 -10.96
N ILE A 216 -1.58 11.39 -10.44
CA ILE A 216 -2.98 10.96 -10.43
C ILE A 216 -3.39 10.90 -8.96
N ILE A 217 -4.44 11.62 -8.60
CA ILE A 217 -5.00 11.53 -7.25
C ILE A 217 -5.86 10.29 -7.14
N ARG A 218 -5.64 9.49 -6.11
CA ARG A 218 -6.42 8.30 -5.79
C ARG A 218 -7.19 8.52 -4.49
N VAL A 219 -8.47 8.26 -4.52
CA VAL A 219 -9.38 8.50 -3.39
C VAL A 219 -10.08 7.21 -3.00
N PRO A 220 -9.60 6.50 -1.97
CA PRO A 220 -10.35 5.39 -1.42
C PRO A 220 -11.62 5.91 -0.76
N LEU A 221 -12.79 5.50 -1.26
CA LEU A 221 -14.09 5.91 -0.75
C LEU A 221 -14.59 4.93 0.32
N ILE A 222 -14.59 5.37 1.58
CA ILE A 222 -14.89 4.55 2.75
C ILE A 222 -16.14 5.08 3.46
N GLN A 223 -17.12 4.21 3.69
CA GLN A 223 -18.33 4.57 4.46
C GLN A 223 -17.98 5.08 5.86
N GLY A 224 -18.61 6.19 6.26
CA GLY A 224 -18.40 6.84 7.55
C GLY A 224 -17.12 7.67 7.65
N PHE A 225 -16.28 7.67 6.62
CA PHE A 225 -15.06 8.47 6.56
C PHE A 225 -15.16 9.60 5.53
N ASN A 226 -15.19 9.25 4.24
CA ASN A 226 -15.17 10.22 3.14
C ASN A 226 -16.14 9.86 1.99
N ALA A 227 -16.91 8.79 2.14
CA ALA A 227 -17.93 8.41 1.15
C ALA A 227 -19.21 9.21 1.37
N ASP A 228 -19.11 10.53 1.21
CA ASP A 228 -20.21 11.50 1.25
C ASP A 228 -19.91 12.64 0.26
N GLU A 229 -20.97 13.32 -0.22
CA GLU A 229 -20.85 14.39 -1.21
C GLU A 229 -19.97 15.56 -0.78
N GLU A 230 -20.05 15.96 0.50
CA GLU A 230 -19.27 17.08 1.02
C GLU A 230 -17.77 16.78 1.01
N SER A 231 -17.40 15.58 1.47
CA SER A 231 -16.01 15.13 1.48
C SER A 231 -15.46 14.99 0.07
N ILE A 232 -16.27 14.42 -0.86
CA ILE A 232 -15.91 14.29 -2.27
C ILE A 232 -15.67 15.65 -2.91
N LYS A 233 -16.60 16.62 -2.72
CA LYS A 233 -16.44 17.99 -3.23
C LYS A 233 -15.14 18.62 -2.79
N LYS A 234 -14.84 18.60 -1.48
CA LYS A 234 -13.61 19.17 -0.93
C LYS A 234 -12.33 18.53 -1.52
N ILE A 235 -12.33 17.21 -1.73
CA ILE A 235 -11.20 16.49 -2.32
C ILE A 235 -11.05 16.85 -3.80
N VAL A 236 -12.14 16.91 -4.54
CA VAL A 236 -12.13 17.24 -5.97
C VAL A 236 -11.70 18.69 -6.18
N ASP A 237 -12.26 19.65 -5.40
CA ASP A 237 -11.90 21.07 -5.49
C ASP A 237 -10.41 21.27 -5.21
N LEU A 238 -9.85 20.66 -4.17
CA LEU A 238 -8.42 20.73 -3.89
C LEU A 238 -7.60 20.14 -5.05
N THR A 239 -8.04 19.02 -5.62
CA THR A 239 -7.34 18.36 -6.73
C THR A 239 -7.29 19.23 -7.97
N ALA A 240 -8.43 19.83 -8.35
CA ALA A 240 -8.55 20.65 -9.56
C ALA A 240 -7.95 22.06 -9.36
N ASP A 241 -8.38 22.72 -8.29
CA ASP A 241 -8.16 24.17 -8.15
C ASP A 241 -6.78 24.49 -7.50
N GLU A 242 -6.27 23.61 -6.59
CA GLU A 242 -4.99 23.86 -5.91
C GLU A 242 -3.81 23.06 -6.49
N LEU A 243 -4.03 21.76 -6.80
CA LEU A 243 -2.94 20.90 -7.25
C LEU A 243 -2.72 20.94 -8.77
N GLY A 244 -3.71 21.43 -9.54
CA GLY A 244 -3.64 21.47 -11.00
C GLY A 244 -3.50 20.08 -11.64
N VAL A 245 -3.96 19.03 -10.97
CA VAL A 245 -3.93 17.66 -11.46
C VAL A 245 -5.12 17.44 -12.40
N SER A 246 -4.91 16.72 -13.50
CA SER A 246 -5.94 16.49 -14.52
C SER A 246 -6.68 15.16 -14.39
N GLU A 247 -6.27 14.30 -13.46
CA GLU A 247 -6.84 12.95 -13.34
C GLU A 247 -7.05 12.54 -11.88
N ILE A 248 -8.23 11.99 -11.61
CA ILE A 248 -8.62 11.48 -10.29
C ILE A 248 -9.24 10.08 -10.42
N HIS A 249 -8.82 9.15 -9.56
CA HIS A 249 -9.37 7.81 -9.46
C HIS A 249 -10.11 7.65 -8.14
N PHE A 250 -11.39 7.36 -8.19
CA PHE A 250 -12.15 6.93 -7.03
C PHE A 250 -12.06 5.42 -6.90
N LEU A 251 -11.73 4.96 -5.70
CA LEU A 251 -11.52 3.55 -5.36
C LEU A 251 -12.63 3.13 -4.39
N PRO A 252 -13.75 2.58 -4.87
CA PRO A 252 -14.80 2.11 -3.98
C PRO A 252 -14.25 1.09 -2.99
N TYR A 253 -14.63 1.24 -1.72
CA TYR A 253 -14.18 0.35 -0.67
C TYR A 253 -14.63 -1.09 -0.92
N HIS A 254 -13.71 -2.03 -0.70
CA HIS A 254 -13.94 -3.48 -0.77
C HIS A 254 -13.32 -4.19 0.44
N THR A 255 -13.79 -5.40 0.75
CA THR A 255 -13.45 -6.15 1.95
C THR A 255 -12.31 -7.16 1.75
N LEU A 256 -11.62 -7.15 0.61
CA LEU A 256 -10.59 -8.15 0.26
C LEU A 256 -9.43 -8.22 1.27
N GLY A 257 -9.11 -7.10 1.94
CA GLY A 257 -8.08 -7.06 2.98
C GLY A 257 -8.45 -7.72 4.30
N MET A 258 -9.74 -7.97 4.59
CA MET A 258 -10.21 -8.48 5.89
C MET A 258 -9.55 -9.80 6.30
N ASN A 259 -9.33 -10.71 5.35
CA ASN A 259 -8.70 -11.99 5.65
C ASN A 259 -7.27 -11.82 6.21
N LYS A 260 -6.52 -10.82 5.75
CA LYS A 260 -5.15 -10.56 6.21
C LYS A 260 -5.10 -10.16 7.69
N TYR A 261 -6.13 -9.43 8.17
CA TYR A 261 -6.24 -9.11 9.60
C TYR A 261 -6.45 -10.37 10.45
N ARG A 262 -7.23 -11.35 9.94
CA ARG A 262 -7.40 -12.64 10.60
C ARG A 262 -6.06 -13.39 10.66
N LEU A 263 -5.31 -13.42 9.56
CA LEU A 263 -3.99 -14.05 9.52
C LEU A 263 -2.98 -13.39 10.47
N LEU A 264 -3.17 -12.10 10.75
CA LEU A 264 -2.36 -11.34 11.71
C LEU A 264 -2.90 -11.40 13.15
N ASN A 265 -4.05 -12.03 13.36
CA ASN A 265 -4.77 -12.00 14.63
C ASN A 265 -5.00 -10.54 15.13
N GLN A 266 -5.41 -9.67 14.20
CA GLN A 266 -5.68 -8.26 14.47
C GLN A 266 -7.16 -7.93 14.26
N PRO A 267 -7.74 -7.02 15.07
CA PRO A 267 -9.09 -6.57 14.86
C PRO A 267 -9.20 -5.72 13.59
N TYR A 268 -10.34 -5.84 12.89
CA TYR A 268 -10.67 -5.03 11.74
C TYR A 268 -11.68 -3.95 12.13
N PHE A 269 -11.37 -2.68 11.85
CA PHE A 269 -12.15 -1.52 12.30
C PHE A 269 -12.83 -0.74 11.17
N ALA A 270 -12.74 -1.21 9.94
CA ALA A 270 -13.45 -0.64 8.80
C ALA A 270 -14.80 -1.33 8.59
N PRO A 271 -15.69 -0.80 7.71
CA PRO A 271 -16.95 -1.44 7.40
C PRO A 271 -16.79 -2.91 6.97
N ASP A 272 -17.75 -3.74 7.34
CA ASP A 272 -17.77 -5.17 7.03
C ASP A 272 -18.35 -5.49 5.63
N LYS A 273 -18.86 -4.46 4.94
CA LYS A 273 -19.43 -4.55 3.58
C LYS A 273 -18.75 -3.58 2.64
N PRO A 274 -18.60 -3.94 1.37
CA PRO A 274 -18.08 -3.03 0.36
C PRO A 274 -18.98 -1.79 0.17
N LEU A 275 -18.43 -0.74 -0.41
CA LEU A 275 -19.23 0.44 -0.78
C LEU A 275 -20.11 0.08 -1.98
N ASP A 276 -21.40 -0.03 -1.73
CA ASP A 276 -22.43 -0.22 -2.77
C ASP A 276 -23.40 0.98 -2.75
N CYS A 277 -23.01 2.04 -3.47
CA CYS A 277 -23.79 3.27 -3.58
C CYS A 277 -23.56 3.89 -4.97
N PRO A 278 -24.25 3.36 -6.01
CA PRO A 278 -24.08 3.82 -7.40
C PRO A 278 -24.34 5.33 -7.58
N GLU A 279 -25.29 5.89 -6.85
CA GLU A 279 -25.61 7.32 -6.92
C GLU A 279 -24.44 8.18 -6.46
N LEU A 280 -23.79 7.82 -5.36
CA LEU A 280 -22.61 8.53 -4.85
C LEU A 280 -21.42 8.41 -5.81
N LEU A 281 -21.22 7.23 -6.41
CA LEU A 281 -20.14 7.01 -7.38
C LEU A 281 -20.38 7.81 -8.65
N ALA A 282 -21.62 7.85 -9.15
CA ALA A 282 -22.02 8.69 -10.30
C ALA A 282 -21.84 10.18 -9.98
N PHE A 283 -22.24 10.61 -8.78
CA PHE A 283 -22.01 11.97 -8.31
C PHE A 283 -20.52 12.33 -8.30
N ALA A 284 -19.66 11.47 -7.72
CA ALA A 284 -18.21 11.69 -7.64
C ALA A 284 -17.58 11.90 -9.04
N GLN A 285 -17.95 11.04 -10.00
CA GLN A 285 -17.46 11.16 -11.38
C GLN A 285 -17.99 12.44 -12.05
N SER A 286 -19.29 12.71 -11.94
CA SER A 286 -19.91 13.88 -12.57
C SER A 286 -19.31 15.19 -12.01
N TYR A 287 -19.16 15.29 -10.70
CA TYR A 287 -18.59 16.49 -10.07
C TYR A 287 -17.13 16.71 -10.48
N ALA A 288 -16.33 15.65 -10.49
CA ALA A 288 -14.93 15.74 -10.94
C ALA A 288 -14.85 16.16 -12.42
N GLN A 289 -15.72 15.63 -13.30
CA GLN A 289 -15.79 16.04 -14.71
C GLN A 289 -16.21 17.51 -14.89
N GLN A 290 -17.14 18.00 -14.08
CA GLN A 290 -17.54 19.42 -14.07
C GLN A 290 -16.38 20.35 -13.69
N LYS A 291 -15.45 19.87 -12.86
CA LYS A 291 -14.20 20.54 -12.49
C LYS A 291 -13.06 20.33 -13.50
N GLY A 292 -13.33 19.72 -14.65
CA GLY A 292 -12.34 19.49 -15.71
C GLY A 292 -11.40 18.30 -15.47
N LEU A 293 -11.68 17.46 -14.47
CA LEU A 293 -10.85 16.27 -14.20
C LEU A 293 -11.31 15.07 -15.01
N ARG A 294 -10.36 14.27 -15.47
CA ARG A 294 -10.63 12.91 -15.94
C ARG A 294 -10.87 12.00 -14.74
N ALA A 295 -12.11 11.63 -14.50
CA ALA A 295 -12.50 10.80 -13.37
C ALA A 295 -12.72 9.34 -13.78
N THR A 296 -12.10 8.42 -13.03
CA THR A 296 -12.23 6.98 -13.26
C THR A 296 -12.64 6.30 -11.94
N LEU A 297 -13.60 5.37 -12.04
CA LEU A 297 -13.86 4.41 -10.97
C LEU A 297 -12.93 3.21 -11.20
N ARG A 298 -12.18 2.84 -10.18
CA ARG A 298 -11.30 1.67 -10.17
C ARG A 298 -11.50 0.90 -8.87
N GLY A 299 -11.44 -0.42 -8.93
CA GLY A 299 -11.58 -1.31 -7.78
C GLY A 299 -11.38 -2.74 -8.20
#